data_fb39a9eb6c43ce6e0d1e71b284c52ca4
#
_entry.id   fb39a9eb6c43ce6e0d1e71b284c52ca4
#
_cell.length_a   1.000
_cell.length_b   1.000
_cell.length_c   1.000
_cell.angle_alpha   90.00
_cell.angle_beta   90.00
_cell.angle_gamma   90.00
#
_symmetry.space_group_name_H-M   'P 1'
#
loop_
_entity.id
_entity.type
_entity.pdbx_description
1 polymer ?
#
loop_
_entity_poly.entity_id
_entity_poly.type
_entity_poly.pdbx_seq_one_letter_code
_entity_poly.pdbx_strand_id
1 'polypeptide(L)'
;MYLYGASGHAKVIIDILEAMGKKITALVDDNMAVETLQGYPVVHSAKGLSPFIISIGNNATRKKIAHSLLCSFETAIHPSAVVSKRATIGCGSVVMQGAIIQPDAVVGSHSIVNTGASIDHECIVGDYVHISPHATLCGNVSVGEGTWIGAGTTVIQGIKIGRWCVIGAGSVVSHDIPDGYLAVGNRCKLIKQINKNLL
;
A
#
# COMPACT_ATOMS: atom_id res chain seq x y z
N MET A 1 18.49 6.76 3.35
CA MET A 1 17.18 6.36 3.88
C MET A 1 17.19 4.90 4.29
N TYR A 2 16.22 4.46 5.04
CA TYR A 2 16.12 3.11 5.59
C TYR A 2 14.81 2.45 5.18
N LEU A 3 14.80 1.11 5.07
CA LEU A 3 13.59 0.32 4.90
C LEU A 3 13.31 -0.45 6.19
N TYR A 4 12.06 -0.53 6.63
CA TYR A 4 11.66 -1.41 7.72
C TYR A 4 10.95 -2.65 7.17
N GLY A 5 11.59 -3.81 7.30
CA GLY A 5 11.25 -5.09 6.72
C GLY A 5 12.26 -5.51 5.66
N ALA A 6 12.77 -6.75 5.75
CA ALA A 6 13.77 -7.32 4.85
C ALA A 6 13.28 -8.62 4.20
N SER A 7 12.11 -8.59 3.55
CA SER A 7 11.49 -9.76 2.92
C SER A 7 11.12 -9.49 1.45
N GLY A 8 10.23 -10.30 0.87
CA GLY A 8 9.86 -10.19 -0.55
C GLY A 8 9.39 -8.81 -0.99
N HIS A 9 8.56 -8.13 -0.16
CA HIS A 9 8.06 -6.80 -0.47
C HIS A 9 9.18 -5.74 -0.47
N ALA A 10 10.18 -5.88 0.39
CA ALA A 10 11.33 -5.00 0.43
C ALA A 10 12.12 -5.00 -0.88
N LYS A 11 12.23 -6.16 -1.56
CA LYS A 11 12.92 -6.27 -2.85
C LYS A 11 12.34 -5.33 -3.90
N VAL A 12 11.00 -5.27 -3.98
CA VAL A 12 10.33 -4.37 -4.93
C VAL A 12 10.56 -2.90 -4.57
N ILE A 13 10.55 -2.57 -3.27
CA ILE A 13 10.79 -1.19 -2.83
C ILE A 13 12.25 -0.78 -3.06
N ILE A 14 13.21 -1.70 -2.92
CA ILE A 14 14.61 -1.46 -3.29
C ILE A 14 14.71 -1.06 -4.76
N ASP A 15 14.11 -1.84 -5.67
CA ASP A 15 14.09 -1.53 -7.11
C ASP A 15 13.50 -0.14 -7.40
N ILE A 16 12.41 0.24 -6.69
CA ILE A 16 11.80 1.57 -6.82
C ILE A 16 12.77 2.67 -6.41
N LEU A 17 13.41 2.52 -5.25
CA LEU A 17 14.33 3.52 -4.71
C LEU A 17 15.58 3.66 -5.57
N GLU A 18 16.11 2.56 -6.09
CA GLU A 18 17.23 2.56 -7.04
C GLU A 18 16.85 3.27 -8.34
N ALA A 19 15.64 2.99 -8.89
CA ALA A 19 15.13 3.67 -10.07
C ALA A 19 14.92 5.18 -9.83
N MET A 20 14.63 5.60 -8.59
CA MET A 20 14.55 7.00 -8.19
C MET A 20 15.92 7.64 -7.93
N GLY A 21 17.03 6.90 -8.01
CA GLY A 21 18.36 7.36 -7.62
C GLY A 21 18.53 7.64 -6.14
N LYS A 22 17.69 7.06 -5.29
CA LYS A 22 17.72 7.25 -3.83
C LYS A 22 18.73 6.30 -3.18
N LYS A 23 19.59 6.83 -2.30
CA LYS A 23 20.56 6.02 -1.56
C LYS A 23 19.88 5.29 -0.39
N ILE A 24 19.90 3.96 -0.44
CA ILE A 24 19.50 3.11 0.68
C ILE A 24 20.74 2.89 1.57
N THR A 25 20.61 3.10 2.87
CA THR A 25 21.70 2.93 3.83
C THR A 25 21.71 1.54 4.43
N ALA A 26 20.55 1.07 4.89
CA ALA A 26 20.35 -0.26 5.45
C ALA A 26 18.85 -0.59 5.48
N LEU A 27 18.55 -1.87 5.68
CA LEU A 27 17.24 -2.33 6.06
C LEU A 27 17.21 -2.61 7.57
N VAL A 28 16.02 -2.57 8.15
CA VAL A 28 15.77 -2.98 9.54
C VAL A 28 14.82 -4.16 9.51
N ASP A 29 15.14 -5.23 10.23
CA ASP A 29 14.24 -6.37 10.40
C ASP A 29 14.42 -6.98 11.80
N ASP A 30 13.31 -7.42 12.39
CA ASP A 30 13.33 -8.05 13.73
C ASP A 30 13.86 -9.49 13.67
N ASN A 31 13.96 -10.09 12.49
CA ASN A 31 14.53 -11.43 12.30
C ASN A 31 16.06 -11.37 12.29
N MET A 32 16.65 -11.76 13.40
CA MET A 32 18.10 -11.77 13.59
C MET A 32 18.88 -12.68 12.62
N ALA A 33 18.21 -13.58 11.90
CA ALA A 33 18.87 -14.46 10.94
C ALA A 33 19.08 -13.82 9.56
N VAL A 34 18.49 -12.62 9.32
CA VAL A 34 18.62 -11.92 8.05
C VAL A 34 19.72 -10.86 8.17
N GLU A 35 20.88 -11.10 7.61
CA GLU A 35 22.01 -10.17 7.68
C GLU A 35 22.10 -9.24 6.47
N THR A 36 21.60 -9.68 5.31
CA THR A 36 21.62 -8.90 4.05
C THR A 36 20.40 -9.18 3.20
N LEU A 37 19.98 -8.20 2.38
CA LEU A 37 19.00 -8.36 1.33
C LEU A 37 19.42 -7.56 0.09
N GLN A 38 19.51 -8.20 -1.07
CA GLN A 38 19.92 -7.58 -2.34
C GLN A 38 21.20 -6.69 -2.23
N GLY A 39 22.18 -7.14 -1.43
CA GLY A 39 23.45 -6.43 -1.22
C GLY A 39 23.41 -5.32 -0.16
N TYR A 40 22.25 -5.01 0.39
CA TYR A 40 22.12 -4.04 1.48
C TYR A 40 22.22 -4.74 2.85
N PRO A 41 22.92 -4.12 3.83
CA PRO A 41 22.99 -4.68 5.19
C PRO A 41 21.64 -4.59 5.88
N VAL A 42 21.34 -5.59 6.71
CA VAL A 42 20.19 -5.60 7.60
C VAL A 42 20.66 -5.39 9.03
N VAL A 43 20.06 -4.41 9.71
CA VAL A 43 20.30 -4.12 11.12
C VAL A 43 19.05 -4.42 11.93
N HIS A 44 19.20 -4.67 13.25
CA HIS A 44 18.11 -5.17 14.07
C HIS A 44 17.60 -4.14 15.09
N SER A 45 17.89 -2.85 14.84
CA SER A 45 17.39 -1.74 15.63
C SER A 45 17.11 -0.53 14.77
N ALA A 46 15.91 0.01 14.88
CA ALA A 46 15.52 1.26 14.21
C ALA A 46 15.89 2.51 15.02
N LYS A 47 16.47 2.38 16.22
CA LYS A 47 16.73 3.50 17.12
C LYS A 47 17.67 4.53 16.50
N GLY A 48 17.19 5.78 16.42
CA GLY A 48 17.95 6.92 15.87
C GLY A 48 18.10 6.92 14.35
N LEU A 49 17.45 6.00 13.64
CA LEU A 49 17.46 5.96 12.19
C LEU A 49 16.28 6.75 11.61
N SER A 50 16.48 7.46 10.53
CA SER A 50 15.48 8.26 9.80
C SER A 50 16.06 8.74 8.47
N PRO A 51 15.27 8.98 7.41
CA PRO A 51 13.84 8.64 7.26
C PRO A 51 13.63 7.16 6.88
N PHE A 52 12.40 6.68 7.07
CA PHE A 52 11.99 5.32 6.73
C PHE A 52 10.95 5.23 5.60
N ILE A 53 10.95 4.08 4.92
CA ILE A 53 9.78 3.48 4.25
C ILE A 53 9.53 2.12 4.90
N ILE A 54 8.28 1.80 5.20
CA ILE A 54 7.92 0.50 5.78
C ILE A 54 7.63 -0.49 4.65
N SER A 55 8.50 -1.48 4.48
CA SER A 55 8.46 -2.49 3.41
C SER A 55 7.70 -3.77 3.85
N ILE A 56 6.58 -3.59 4.54
CA ILE A 56 5.71 -4.65 5.05
C ILE A 56 4.37 -4.61 4.31
N GLY A 57 4.00 -5.71 3.64
CA GLY A 57 2.76 -5.82 2.87
C GLY A 57 1.50 -5.91 3.74
N ASN A 58 1.59 -6.52 4.93
CA ASN A 58 0.45 -6.63 5.85
C ASN A 58 0.07 -5.25 6.43
N ASN A 59 -1.19 -4.83 6.24
CA ASN A 59 -1.66 -3.48 6.56
C ASN A 59 -1.65 -3.18 8.06
N ALA A 60 -2.08 -4.14 8.89
CA ALA A 60 -2.12 -3.97 10.35
C ALA A 60 -0.70 -3.92 10.94
N THR A 61 0.19 -4.78 10.46
CA THR A 61 1.61 -4.79 10.87
C THR A 61 2.29 -3.49 10.44
N ARG A 62 2.04 -3.01 9.21
CA ARG A 62 2.58 -1.74 8.71
C ARG A 62 2.10 -0.57 9.57
N LYS A 63 0.82 -0.55 9.95
CA LYS A 63 0.27 0.47 10.86
C LYS A 63 0.93 0.41 12.24
N LYS A 64 1.07 -0.78 12.83
CA LYS A 64 1.71 -0.96 14.14
C LYS A 64 3.14 -0.42 14.14
N ILE A 65 3.92 -0.74 13.10
CA ILE A 65 5.30 -0.28 12.95
C ILE A 65 5.34 1.24 12.79
N ALA A 66 4.49 1.83 11.93
CA ALA A 66 4.44 3.28 11.72
C ALA A 66 4.19 4.03 13.03
N HIS A 67 3.31 3.51 13.89
CA HIS A 67 3.00 4.14 15.18
C HIS A 67 4.11 3.91 16.25
N SER A 68 4.96 2.90 16.09
CA SER A 68 6.05 2.63 17.03
C SER A 68 7.33 3.41 16.73
N LEU A 69 7.50 3.88 15.51
CA LEU A 69 8.70 4.59 15.08
C LEU A 69 8.57 6.10 15.31
N LEU A 70 9.51 6.69 16.04
CA LEU A 70 9.66 8.14 16.23
C LEU A 70 10.61 8.69 15.17
N CYS A 71 10.14 8.75 13.91
CA CYS A 71 10.96 9.16 12.78
C CYS A 71 10.10 9.83 11.69
N SER A 72 10.74 10.39 10.67
CA SER A 72 10.08 10.81 9.43
C SER A 72 9.92 9.65 8.46
N PHE A 73 8.90 9.73 7.61
CA PHE A 73 8.64 8.75 6.56
C PHE A 73 8.71 9.40 5.18
N GLU A 74 9.35 8.73 4.25
CA GLU A 74 9.41 9.14 2.85
C GLU A 74 8.38 8.39 2.00
N THR A 75 8.03 9.00 0.88
CA THR A 75 7.16 8.40 -0.13
C THR A 75 8.01 7.93 -1.31
N ALA A 76 7.75 6.70 -1.79
CA ALA A 76 8.43 6.16 -2.96
C ALA A 76 7.45 6.08 -4.14
N ILE A 77 7.79 6.73 -5.25
CA ILE A 77 7.00 6.70 -6.49
C ILE A 77 7.92 6.26 -7.60
N HIS A 78 7.67 5.08 -8.18
CA HIS A 78 8.48 4.58 -9.27
C HIS A 78 8.41 5.53 -10.48
N PRO A 79 9.53 5.83 -11.18
CA PRO A 79 9.53 6.74 -12.33
C PRO A 79 8.60 6.36 -13.49
N SER A 80 8.22 5.08 -13.62
CA SER A 80 7.24 4.64 -14.62
C SER A 80 5.77 4.76 -14.16
N ALA A 81 5.51 5.17 -12.91
CA ALA A 81 4.15 5.47 -12.49
C ALA A 81 3.68 6.79 -13.10
N VAL A 82 2.41 6.83 -13.50
CA VAL A 82 1.78 8.04 -14.04
C VAL A 82 0.92 8.66 -12.96
N VAL A 83 1.43 9.70 -12.31
CA VAL A 83 0.73 10.38 -11.21
C VAL A 83 0.36 11.80 -11.62
N SER A 84 -0.92 12.12 -11.55
CA SER A 84 -1.41 13.48 -11.81
C SER A 84 -0.80 14.48 -10.84
N LYS A 85 -0.47 15.67 -11.35
CA LYS A 85 0.00 16.80 -10.51
C LYS A 85 -1.07 17.30 -9.53
N ARG A 86 -2.33 16.93 -9.72
CA ARG A 86 -3.45 17.27 -8.84
C ARG A 86 -3.77 16.16 -7.83
N ALA A 87 -3.14 14.99 -7.95
CA ALA A 87 -3.28 13.94 -6.95
C ALA A 87 -2.46 14.25 -5.70
N THR A 88 -2.95 13.81 -4.56
CA THR A 88 -2.25 13.91 -3.26
C THR A 88 -1.87 12.52 -2.77
N ILE A 89 -0.63 12.34 -2.34
CA ILE A 89 -0.12 11.07 -1.79
C ILE A 89 0.48 11.34 -0.42
N GLY A 90 -0.04 10.62 0.59
CA GLY A 90 0.41 10.72 1.97
C GLY A 90 1.81 10.13 2.19
N CYS A 91 2.47 10.59 3.27
CA CYS A 91 3.82 10.15 3.63
C CYS A 91 3.89 8.64 3.90
N GLY A 92 5.05 8.05 3.66
CA GLY A 92 5.26 6.60 3.85
C GLY A 92 4.60 5.71 2.80
N SER A 93 3.88 6.27 1.83
CA SER A 93 3.20 5.50 0.79
C SER A 93 4.14 5.10 -0.34
N VAL A 94 3.79 3.98 -1.00
CA VAL A 94 4.57 3.43 -2.12
C VAL A 94 3.68 3.32 -3.35
N VAL A 95 4.13 3.89 -4.47
CA VAL A 95 3.49 3.78 -5.79
C VAL A 95 4.44 3.03 -6.71
N MET A 96 4.02 1.85 -7.15
CA MET A 96 4.86 0.91 -7.87
C MET A 96 4.84 1.12 -9.39
N GLN A 97 5.61 0.29 -10.08
CA GLN A 97 5.80 0.32 -11.52
C GLN A 97 4.46 0.31 -12.26
N GLY A 98 4.30 1.23 -13.21
CA GLY A 98 3.13 1.30 -14.09
C GLY A 98 1.81 1.63 -13.41
N ALA A 99 1.80 1.98 -12.12
CA ALA A 99 0.59 2.45 -11.46
C ALA A 99 0.13 3.80 -12.01
N ILE A 100 -1.18 4.02 -12.05
CA ILE A 100 -1.78 5.25 -12.57
C ILE A 100 -2.64 5.89 -11.49
N ILE A 101 -2.42 7.17 -11.19
CA ILE A 101 -3.23 7.95 -10.24
C ILE A 101 -3.69 9.22 -10.93
N GLN A 102 -5.01 9.34 -11.12
CA GLN A 102 -5.67 10.39 -11.89
C GLN A 102 -5.90 11.69 -11.08
N PRO A 103 -6.35 12.79 -11.73
CA PRO A 103 -6.59 14.07 -11.08
C PRO A 103 -7.53 13.98 -9.87
N ASP A 104 -7.21 14.77 -8.86
CA ASP A 104 -8.00 14.97 -7.65
C ASP A 104 -8.17 13.69 -6.78
N ALA A 105 -7.45 12.61 -7.13
CA ALA A 105 -7.36 11.44 -6.28
C ALA A 105 -6.50 11.73 -5.04
N VAL A 106 -6.96 11.25 -3.88
CA VAL A 106 -6.26 11.35 -2.59
C VAL A 106 -5.88 9.96 -2.12
N VAL A 107 -4.59 9.72 -1.93
CA VAL A 107 -4.04 8.49 -1.35
C VAL A 107 -3.48 8.82 0.02
N GLY A 108 -3.97 8.15 1.05
CA GLY A 108 -3.54 8.32 2.43
C GLY A 108 -2.12 7.86 2.71
N SER A 109 -1.68 8.04 3.95
CA SER A 109 -0.33 7.71 4.40
C SER A 109 -0.10 6.19 4.51
N HIS A 110 1.14 5.78 4.31
CA HIS A 110 1.56 4.37 4.40
C HIS A 110 0.74 3.42 3.54
N SER A 111 0.16 3.90 2.44
CA SER A 111 -0.62 3.08 1.52
C SER A 111 0.25 2.51 0.41
N ILE A 112 -0.17 1.38 -0.15
CA ILE A 112 0.52 0.70 -1.24
C ILE A 112 -0.37 0.75 -2.47
N VAL A 113 0.08 1.42 -3.53
CA VAL A 113 -0.49 1.36 -4.87
C VAL A 113 0.43 0.49 -5.70
N ASN A 114 0.04 -0.79 -5.86
CA ASN A 114 0.91 -1.83 -6.38
C ASN A 114 1.03 -1.77 -7.91
N THR A 115 1.88 -2.63 -8.49
CA THR A 115 2.21 -2.70 -9.92
C THR A 115 0.97 -2.66 -10.81
N GLY A 116 0.92 -1.72 -11.74
CA GLY A 116 -0.15 -1.58 -12.71
C GLY A 116 -1.55 -1.28 -12.13
N ALA A 117 -1.65 -0.96 -10.84
CA ALA A 117 -2.93 -0.54 -10.26
C ALA A 117 -3.36 0.83 -10.80
N SER A 118 -4.67 1.03 -10.97
CA SER A 118 -5.24 2.27 -11.48
C SER A 118 -6.23 2.87 -10.49
N ILE A 119 -6.02 4.12 -10.12
CA ILE A 119 -6.90 4.93 -9.27
C ILE A 119 -7.39 6.10 -10.11
N ASP A 120 -8.67 6.10 -10.44
CA ASP A 120 -9.29 7.11 -11.29
C ASP A 120 -9.57 8.41 -10.52
N HIS A 121 -10.13 9.43 -11.23
CA HIS A 121 -10.34 10.77 -10.70
C HIS A 121 -11.24 10.79 -9.46
N GLU A 122 -10.97 11.73 -8.54
CA GLU A 122 -11.78 11.99 -7.34
C GLU A 122 -11.88 10.78 -6.37
N CYS A 123 -11.03 9.76 -6.53
CA CYS A 123 -10.97 8.64 -5.57
C CYS A 123 -10.36 9.09 -4.25
N ILE A 124 -10.88 8.54 -3.15
CA ILE A 124 -10.35 8.74 -1.79
C ILE A 124 -9.90 7.39 -1.24
N VAL A 125 -8.61 7.19 -1.12
CA VAL A 125 -7.99 6.00 -0.54
C VAL A 125 -7.43 6.37 0.83
N GLY A 126 -7.89 5.70 1.87
CA GLY A 126 -7.47 5.94 3.26
C GLY A 126 -6.03 5.50 3.56
N ASP A 127 -5.61 5.74 4.81
CA ASP A 127 -4.28 5.33 5.29
C ASP A 127 -4.14 3.80 5.34
N TYR A 128 -2.94 3.30 5.18
CA TYR A 128 -2.60 1.87 5.26
C TYR A 128 -3.36 0.96 4.29
N VAL A 129 -4.00 1.50 3.27
CA VAL A 129 -4.68 0.71 2.24
C VAL A 129 -3.65 0.02 1.34
N HIS A 130 -3.99 -1.18 0.85
CA HIS A 130 -3.22 -1.87 -0.18
C HIS A 130 -4.09 -2.10 -1.41
N ILE A 131 -3.81 -1.36 -2.48
CA ILE A 131 -4.37 -1.59 -3.82
C ILE A 131 -3.43 -2.53 -4.53
N SER A 132 -3.81 -3.80 -4.65
CA SER A 132 -2.95 -4.88 -5.17
C SER A 132 -2.68 -4.77 -6.68
N PRO A 133 -1.78 -5.58 -7.24
CA PRO A 133 -1.43 -5.52 -8.65
C PRO A 133 -2.66 -5.54 -9.58
N HIS A 134 -2.67 -4.61 -10.55
CA HIS A 134 -3.72 -4.48 -11.58
C HIS A 134 -5.15 -4.30 -11.03
N ALA A 135 -5.32 -3.91 -9.78
CA ALA A 135 -6.64 -3.51 -9.29
C ALA A 135 -7.01 -2.12 -9.83
N THR A 136 -8.30 -1.94 -10.16
CA THR A 136 -8.83 -0.70 -10.75
C THR A 136 -9.91 -0.12 -9.85
N LEU A 137 -9.74 1.13 -9.43
CA LEU A 137 -10.78 1.95 -8.82
C LEU A 137 -11.28 2.94 -9.88
N CYS A 138 -12.55 2.83 -10.30
CA CYS A 138 -13.18 3.80 -11.18
C CYS A 138 -13.46 5.12 -10.44
N GLY A 139 -13.88 6.17 -11.18
CA GLY A 139 -14.03 7.51 -10.63
C GLY A 139 -14.87 7.60 -9.36
N ASN A 140 -14.49 8.48 -8.45
CA ASN A 140 -15.20 8.78 -7.19
C ASN A 140 -15.41 7.57 -6.27
N VAL A 141 -14.50 6.59 -6.29
CA VAL A 141 -14.49 5.47 -5.34
C VAL A 141 -13.83 5.90 -4.03
N SER A 142 -14.40 5.50 -2.91
CA SER A 142 -13.76 5.67 -1.60
C SER A 142 -13.43 4.33 -0.96
N VAL A 143 -12.20 4.22 -0.41
CA VAL A 143 -11.70 3.02 0.27
C VAL A 143 -11.23 3.40 1.66
N GLY A 144 -11.83 2.81 2.68
CA GLY A 144 -11.52 3.08 4.07
C GLY A 144 -10.16 2.53 4.52
N GLU A 145 -9.64 3.12 5.60
CA GLU A 145 -8.36 2.78 6.22
C GLU A 145 -8.12 1.27 6.35
N GLY A 146 -6.90 0.84 6.07
CA GLY A 146 -6.45 -0.53 6.29
C GLY A 146 -7.07 -1.60 5.38
N THR A 147 -7.89 -1.21 4.42
CA THR A 147 -8.55 -2.14 3.49
C THR A 147 -7.55 -2.69 2.47
N TRP A 148 -7.72 -3.96 2.14
CA TRP A 148 -6.96 -4.65 1.11
C TRP A 148 -7.85 -4.94 -0.10
N ILE A 149 -7.50 -4.32 -1.25
CA ILE A 149 -8.12 -4.59 -2.55
C ILE A 149 -7.26 -5.62 -3.27
N GLY A 150 -7.80 -6.82 -3.48
CA GLY A 150 -7.09 -7.95 -4.10
C GLY A 150 -6.70 -7.70 -5.55
N ALA A 151 -5.70 -8.46 -6.02
CA ALA A 151 -5.16 -8.30 -7.37
C ALA A 151 -6.24 -8.46 -8.46
N GLY A 152 -6.20 -7.62 -9.50
CA GLY A 152 -7.14 -7.65 -10.63
C GLY A 152 -8.59 -7.33 -10.25
N THR A 153 -8.86 -6.79 -9.05
CA THR A 153 -10.19 -6.34 -8.66
C THR A 153 -10.59 -5.09 -9.45
N THR A 154 -11.86 -5.02 -9.86
CA THR A 154 -12.46 -3.80 -10.43
C THR A 154 -13.54 -3.29 -9.49
N VAL A 155 -13.45 -2.03 -9.09
CA VAL A 155 -14.48 -1.33 -8.32
C VAL A 155 -15.14 -0.31 -9.24
N ILE A 156 -16.46 -0.42 -9.48
CA ILE A 156 -17.17 0.53 -10.34
C ILE A 156 -17.27 1.90 -9.69
N GLN A 157 -17.60 2.92 -10.46
CA GLN A 157 -17.63 4.32 -10.02
C GLN A 157 -18.59 4.56 -8.85
N GLY A 158 -18.20 5.49 -7.96
CA GLY A 158 -19.02 5.99 -6.85
C GLY A 158 -19.18 5.02 -5.67
N ILE A 159 -18.55 3.85 -5.68
CA ILE A 159 -18.64 2.83 -4.62
C ILE A 159 -17.85 3.26 -3.38
N LYS A 160 -18.40 2.94 -2.20
CA LYS A 160 -17.76 3.11 -0.91
C LYS A 160 -17.40 1.75 -0.31
N ILE A 161 -16.12 1.52 -0.09
CA ILE A 161 -15.60 0.35 0.62
C ILE A 161 -15.16 0.80 2.01
N GLY A 162 -15.68 0.16 3.03
CA GLY A 162 -15.40 0.49 4.42
C GLY A 162 -13.95 0.24 4.83
N ARG A 163 -13.68 0.41 6.14
CA ARG A 163 -12.35 0.21 6.74
C ARG A 163 -12.10 -1.26 7.00
N TRP A 164 -10.82 -1.65 6.92
CA TRP A 164 -10.37 -3.00 7.28
C TRP A 164 -11.15 -4.11 6.57
N CYS A 165 -11.50 -3.87 5.31
CA CYS A 165 -12.10 -4.86 4.43
C CYS A 165 -11.03 -5.65 3.68
N VAL A 166 -11.40 -6.85 3.25
CA VAL A 166 -10.64 -7.63 2.26
C VAL A 166 -11.54 -7.85 1.05
N ILE A 167 -11.12 -7.34 -0.10
CA ILE A 167 -11.74 -7.65 -1.38
C ILE A 167 -10.89 -8.73 -2.06
N GLY A 168 -11.46 -9.90 -2.33
CA GLY A 168 -10.75 -11.01 -2.95
C GLY A 168 -10.27 -10.68 -4.36
N ALA A 169 -9.16 -11.29 -4.79
CA ALA A 169 -8.62 -11.10 -6.11
C ALA A 169 -9.64 -11.40 -7.23
N GLY A 170 -9.59 -10.64 -8.33
CA GLY A 170 -10.48 -10.79 -9.48
C GLY A 170 -11.95 -10.44 -9.21
N SER A 171 -12.25 -9.78 -8.11
CA SER A 171 -13.63 -9.38 -7.79
C SER A 171 -14.10 -8.20 -8.64
N VAL A 172 -15.43 -8.12 -8.85
CA VAL A 172 -16.09 -6.95 -9.42
C VAL A 172 -17.04 -6.37 -8.38
N VAL A 173 -16.63 -5.25 -7.78
CA VAL A 173 -17.38 -4.58 -6.71
C VAL A 173 -18.35 -3.58 -7.32
N SER A 174 -19.65 -3.86 -7.21
CA SER A 174 -20.74 -3.08 -7.81
C SER A 174 -21.74 -2.53 -6.77
N HIS A 175 -21.41 -2.60 -5.49
CA HIS A 175 -22.19 -2.05 -4.38
C HIS A 175 -21.27 -1.76 -3.20
N ASP A 176 -21.73 -0.93 -2.29
CA ASP A 176 -20.96 -0.54 -1.12
C ASP A 176 -20.66 -1.74 -0.21
N ILE A 177 -19.47 -1.72 0.39
CA ILE A 177 -19.01 -2.76 1.32
C ILE A 177 -18.86 -2.12 2.71
N PRO A 178 -19.58 -2.61 3.74
CA PRO A 178 -19.45 -2.09 5.10
C PRO A 178 -18.11 -2.44 5.74
N ASP A 179 -17.73 -1.75 6.83
CA ASP A 179 -16.48 -1.96 7.56
C ASP A 179 -16.27 -3.42 7.98
N GLY A 180 -15.05 -3.92 7.84
CA GLY A 180 -14.63 -5.20 8.39
C GLY A 180 -15.18 -6.43 7.67
N TYR A 181 -15.46 -6.35 6.38
CA TYR A 181 -15.95 -7.50 5.62
C TYR A 181 -14.91 -8.09 4.67
N LEU A 182 -14.92 -9.41 4.59
CA LEU A 182 -14.41 -10.15 3.44
C LEU A 182 -15.50 -10.21 2.37
N ALA A 183 -15.21 -9.71 1.17
CA ALA A 183 -16.09 -9.75 0.03
C ALA A 183 -15.33 -10.29 -1.20
N VAL A 184 -15.95 -11.17 -1.97
CA VAL A 184 -15.29 -11.83 -3.11
C VAL A 184 -16.25 -12.07 -4.28
N GLY A 185 -15.69 -12.20 -5.47
CA GLY A 185 -16.34 -12.75 -6.66
C GLY A 185 -16.78 -11.70 -7.67
N ASN A 186 -17.18 -12.20 -8.84
CA ASN A 186 -17.82 -11.46 -9.91
C ASN A 186 -19.28 -11.97 -10.02
N ARG A 187 -20.23 -11.23 -9.58
CA ARG A 187 -20.42 -10.01 -8.77
C ARG A 187 -19.92 -10.22 -7.33
N CYS A 188 -19.25 -9.24 -6.77
CA CYS A 188 -18.73 -9.31 -5.41
C CYS A 188 -19.85 -9.50 -4.38
N LYS A 189 -19.67 -10.45 -3.44
CA LYS A 189 -20.63 -10.74 -2.35
C LYS A 189 -19.92 -10.68 -1.01
N LEU A 190 -20.63 -10.21 0.00
CA LEU A 190 -20.17 -10.28 1.39
C LEU A 190 -20.13 -11.75 1.84
N ILE A 191 -18.98 -12.19 2.32
CA ILE A 191 -18.79 -13.59 2.79
C ILE A 191 -18.90 -13.67 4.30
N LYS A 192 -18.15 -12.86 5.03
CA LYS A 192 -18.14 -12.83 6.48
C LYS A 192 -17.54 -11.54 7.01
N GLN A 193 -17.89 -11.18 8.21
CA GLN A 193 -17.18 -10.15 8.96
C GLN A 193 -15.83 -10.69 9.43
N ILE A 194 -14.78 -9.90 9.33
CA ILE A 194 -13.42 -10.30 9.68
C ILE A 194 -12.91 -9.47 10.85
N ASN A 195 -12.03 -10.08 11.64
CA ASN A 195 -11.34 -9.37 12.70
C ASN A 195 -10.19 -8.55 12.11
N LYS A 196 -10.02 -7.30 12.56
CA LYS A 196 -8.97 -6.36 12.13
C LYS A 196 -7.55 -6.92 12.24
N ASN A 197 -7.34 -7.93 13.07
CA ASN A 197 -6.02 -8.54 13.30
C ASN A 197 -5.58 -9.53 12.21
N LEU A 198 -6.38 -9.75 11.17
CA LEU A 198 -6.08 -10.68 10.06
C LEU A 198 -5.46 -9.99 8.83
N LEU A 199 -5.31 -8.68 8.84
CA LEU A 199 -4.79 -7.83 7.76
C LEU A 199 -3.45 -7.25 8.16
#